data_c07e6a05d9c20c98e11665dfd87c2b24
#
_entry.id   c07e6a05d9c20c98e11665dfd87c2b24
#
_cell.length_a   1.000
_cell.length_b   1.000
_cell.length_c   1.000
_cell.angle_alpha   90.00
_cell.angle_beta   90.00
_cell.angle_gamma   90.00
#
_symmetry.space_group_name_H-M   'P 1'
#
loop_
_entity.id
_entity.type
_entity.pdbx_description
1 polymer ?
#
loop_
_entity_poly.entity_id
_entity_poly.type
_entity_poly.pdbx_seq_one_letter_code
_entity_poly.pdbx_strand_id
1 'polypeptide(L)'
;MKKQILAGLIVGMMVATPVWGAKNKVVKVLKIGERPESLTKGFGGKYYVTVMNSPDKEGDAVIKVLDGGKSKVFAKGLNEPKGIAFTGKYLVTADQTRVMKIDRKGNVSVLADKKDFPREVSFLNDVAASHDRKSVYVTDMGAISKMFDPDKERTLWPLDSKQAKELPAQGCVYKISIEDGKITDAIAPGQSDMPGPNGVGRSGKTGLLMGDFFTGNIVRKTAKGKLRVITKGLRGADAVDPDGKGGIYVSSWTQGRVWKLTSNGREKEVVLEGLKSAADFYLDRKTKKLIVPDMLAGTLIFVDIK
;
A
#
# COMPACT_ATOMS: atom_id res chain seq x y z
N MET A 1 52.17 17.93 -39.15
CA MET A 1 51.50 16.88 -38.34
C MET A 1 51.03 17.52 -37.03
N LYS A 2 49.75 17.93 -36.94
CA LYS A 2 49.15 18.51 -35.74
C LYS A 2 48.33 17.43 -35.04
N LYS A 3 48.74 17.06 -33.84
CA LYS A 3 47.94 16.16 -32.94
C LYS A 3 46.77 16.94 -32.35
N GLN A 4 45.55 16.55 -32.67
CA GLN A 4 44.35 17.01 -31.95
C GLN A 4 44.18 16.14 -30.72
N ILE A 5 44.14 16.78 -29.55
CA ILE A 5 43.80 16.17 -28.26
C ILE A 5 42.29 16.29 -28.13
N LEU A 6 41.60 15.14 -28.14
CA LEU A 6 40.16 15.06 -27.91
C LEU A 6 39.93 15.07 -26.39
N ALA A 7 39.45 16.18 -25.85
CA ALA A 7 39.05 16.26 -24.45
C ALA A 7 37.63 15.64 -24.30
N GLY A 8 37.58 14.48 -23.67
CA GLY A 8 36.31 13.83 -23.33
C GLY A 8 35.61 14.56 -22.19
N LEU A 9 34.44 15.12 -22.47
CA LEU A 9 33.57 15.72 -21.49
C LEU A 9 32.87 14.56 -20.71
N ILE A 10 33.30 14.34 -19.47
CA ILE A 10 32.59 13.47 -18.54
C ILE A 10 31.40 14.29 -17.98
N VAL A 11 30.23 14.05 -18.55
CA VAL A 11 28.96 14.57 -17.95
C VAL A 11 28.66 13.71 -16.74
N GLY A 12 29.06 14.18 -15.58
CA GLY A 12 28.64 13.60 -14.31
C GLY A 12 27.13 13.77 -14.13
N MET A 13 26.35 12.69 -14.26
CA MET A 13 24.97 12.67 -13.77
C MET A 13 25.00 12.92 -12.27
N MET A 14 24.69 14.13 -11.85
CA MET A 14 24.31 14.40 -10.46
C MET A 14 23.02 13.66 -10.17
N VAL A 15 23.12 12.49 -9.53
CA VAL A 15 21.99 11.85 -8.87
C VAL A 15 21.63 12.76 -7.71
N ALA A 16 20.53 13.51 -7.85
CA ALA A 16 19.98 14.28 -6.75
C ALA A 16 19.70 13.32 -5.58
N THR A 17 20.49 13.43 -4.52
CA THR A 17 20.21 12.71 -3.28
C THR A 17 18.93 13.28 -2.69
N PRO A 18 17.90 12.46 -2.42
CA PRO A 18 16.69 12.94 -1.78
C PRO A 18 17.04 13.53 -0.41
N VAL A 19 16.51 14.73 -0.13
CA VAL A 19 16.66 15.38 1.17
C VAL A 19 15.71 14.67 2.14
N TRP A 20 16.27 13.85 3.01
CA TRP A 20 15.52 13.10 4.01
C TRP A 20 15.30 13.98 5.24
N GLY A 21 14.05 14.05 5.73
CA GLY A 21 13.71 14.78 6.95
C GLY A 21 14.54 14.32 8.15
N ALA A 22 15.05 15.27 8.93
CA ALA A 22 16.17 15.14 9.86
C ALA A 22 15.97 14.22 11.09
N LYS A 23 14.81 13.61 11.31
CA LYS A 23 14.53 12.84 12.55
C LYS A 23 14.74 11.33 12.45
N ASN A 24 14.62 10.74 11.25
CA ASN A 24 14.75 9.30 11.04
C ASN A 24 15.83 9.02 9.99
N LYS A 25 16.62 7.97 10.23
CA LYS A 25 17.76 7.62 9.38
C LYS A 25 17.33 6.59 8.34
N VAL A 26 17.40 6.97 7.05
CA VAL A 26 17.40 5.99 5.95
C VAL A 26 18.69 5.18 6.04
N VAL A 27 18.54 3.88 6.25
CA VAL A 27 19.69 2.98 6.44
C VAL A 27 19.99 2.14 5.21
N LYS A 28 19.02 2.01 4.30
CA LYS A 28 19.19 1.26 3.05
C LYS A 28 18.18 1.68 2.01
N VAL A 29 18.60 1.73 0.75
CA VAL A 29 17.76 1.79 -0.45
C VAL A 29 18.07 0.57 -1.30
N LEU A 30 17.05 -0.17 -1.71
CA LEU A 30 17.19 -1.40 -2.49
C LEU A 30 16.34 -1.31 -3.75
N LYS A 31 16.94 -1.40 -4.93
CA LYS A 31 16.18 -1.55 -6.17
C LYS A 31 15.52 -2.93 -6.19
N ILE A 32 14.20 -2.97 -6.39
CA ILE A 32 13.42 -4.21 -6.28
C ILE A 32 12.74 -4.63 -7.59
N GLY A 33 12.46 -3.69 -8.47
CA GLY A 33 11.76 -3.92 -9.75
C GLY A 33 10.89 -2.73 -10.10
N GLU A 34 10.08 -2.87 -11.13
CA GLU A 34 9.17 -1.82 -11.55
C GLU A 34 7.88 -1.89 -10.74
N ARG A 35 7.42 -0.74 -10.25
CA ARG A 35 6.16 -0.60 -9.51
C ARG A 35 6.02 -1.55 -8.31
N PRO A 36 7.00 -1.61 -7.34
CA PRO A 36 6.76 -2.31 -6.09
C PRO A 36 5.66 -1.58 -5.31
N GLU A 37 4.68 -2.33 -4.80
CA GLU A 37 3.51 -1.69 -4.20
C GLU A 37 3.41 -1.96 -2.70
N SER A 38 3.49 -3.21 -2.26
CA SER A 38 3.30 -3.59 -0.86
C SER A 38 4.33 -4.62 -0.42
N LEU A 39 4.49 -4.76 0.88
CA LEU A 39 5.31 -5.83 1.43
C LEU A 39 4.80 -6.31 2.79
N THR A 40 5.08 -7.59 3.07
CA THR A 40 4.79 -8.20 4.36
C THR A 40 5.91 -9.11 4.83
N LYS A 41 5.98 -9.39 6.12
CA LYS A 41 6.86 -10.42 6.68
C LYS A 41 6.13 -11.75 6.70
N GLY A 42 6.65 -12.73 5.97
CA GLY A 42 5.98 -14.01 5.73
C GLY A 42 6.79 -15.23 6.18
N PHE A 43 6.80 -16.26 5.35
CA PHE A 43 7.47 -17.55 5.63
C PHE A 43 8.93 -17.36 6.02
N GLY A 44 9.34 -18.04 7.10
CA GLY A 44 10.71 -17.96 7.60
C GLY A 44 11.13 -16.58 8.11
N GLY A 45 10.17 -15.67 8.34
CA GLY A 45 10.45 -14.29 8.79
C GLY A 45 11.07 -13.40 7.71
N LYS A 46 11.03 -13.81 6.44
CA LYS A 46 11.52 -13.04 5.28
C LYS A 46 10.46 -12.03 4.82
N TYR A 47 10.90 -10.97 4.12
CA TYR A 47 9.99 -10.00 3.52
C TYR A 47 9.59 -10.45 2.11
N TYR A 48 8.31 -10.32 1.80
CA TYR A 48 7.71 -10.61 0.51
C TYR A 48 7.12 -9.32 -0.04
N VAL A 49 7.44 -9.01 -1.30
CA VAL A 49 7.13 -7.72 -1.94
C VAL A 49 6.36 -7.99 -3.22
N THR A 50 5.22 -7.32 -3.39
CA THR A 50 4.50 -7.29 -4.66
C THR A 50 5.20 -6.36 -5.63
N VAL A 51 5.40 -6.80 -6.86
CA VAL A 51 6.02 -6.03 -7.95
C VAL A 51 5.13 -6.16 -9.17
N MET A 52 4.47 -5.07 -9.53
CA MET A 52 3.43 -5.08 -10.56
C MET A 52 3.97 -5.10 -11.99
N ASN A 53 5.25 -4.70 -12.19
CA ASN A 53 5.89 -4.59 -13.51
C ASN A 53 5.09 -3.73 -14.51
N SER A 54 4.87 -4.20 -15.75
CA SER A 54 4.18 -3.40 -16.78
C SER A 54 2.67 -3.31 -16.52
N PRO A 55 2.04 -2.11 -16.63
CA PRO A 55 0.59 -1.98 -16.50
C PRO A 55 -0.19 -2.62 -17.65
N ASP A 56 0.46 -2.81 -18.80
CA ASP A 56 -0.19 -3.24 -20.06
C ASP A 56 0.01 -4.73 -20.33
N LYS A 57 0.59 -5.48 -19.37
CA LYS A 57 0.93 -6.90 -19.59
C LYS A 57 0.44 -7.78 -18.45
N GLU A 58 -0.56 -8.59 -18.76
CA GLU A 58 -1.05 -9.58 -17.80
C GLU A 58 -0.04 -10.72 -17.57
N GLY A 59 0.00 -11.24 -16.36
CA GLY A 59 0.81 -12.40 -15.97
C GLY A 59 2.31 -12.11 -15.79
N ASP A 60 2.78 -10.89 -15.96
CA ASP A 60 4.20 -10.55 -15.80
C ASP A 60 4.57 -10.10 -14.37
N ALA A 61 3.58 -9.80 -13.57
CA ALA A 61 3.78 -9.39 -12.19
C ALA A 61 4.19 -10.55 -11.29
N VAL A 62 4.92 -10.20 -10.23
CA VAL A 62 5.56 -11.20 -9.35
C VAL A 62 5.47 -10.80 -7.88
N ILE A 63 5.62 -11.80 -7.01
CA ILE A 63 6.02 -11.56 -5.62
C ILE A 63 7.50 -11.90 -5.52
N LYS A 64 8.30 -10.97 -4.99
CA LYS A 64 9.71 -11.20 -4.67
C LYS A 64 9.90 -11.45 -3.19
N VAL A 65 10.86 -12.31 -2.85
CA VAL A 65 11.31 -12.54 -1.47
C VAL A 65 12.68 -11.90 -1.27
N LEU A 66 12.88 -11.22 -0.13
CA LEU A 66 14.18 -10.72 0.30
C LEU A 66 14.87 -11.77 1.16
N ASP A 67 16.04 -12.22 0.73
CA ASP A 67 16.84 -13.23 1.38
C ASP A 67 18.32 -12.82 1.38
N GLY A 68 18.94 -12.68 2.55
CA GLY A 68 20.35 -12.30 2.67
C GLY A 68 20.70 -10.97 1.99
N GLY A 69 19.76 -10.02 1.93
CA GLY A 69 19.96 -8.71 1.27
C GLY A 69 19.77 -8.70 -0.25
N LYS A 70 19.49 -9.85 -0.85
CA LYS A 70 19.16 -10.01 -2.28
C LYS A 70 17.66 -10.27 -2.46
N SER A 71 17.12 -9.93 -3.63
CA SER A 71 15.74 -10.26 -3.99
C SER A 71 15.71 -11.40 -5.01
N LYS A 72 14.73 -12.30 -4.86
CA LYS A 72 14.46 -13.40 -5.80
C LYS A 72 12.98 -13.45 -6.09
N VAL A 73 12.59 -13.87 -7.28
CA VAL A 73 11.19 -14.17 -7.60
C VAL A 73 10.75 -15.36 -6.74
N PHE A 74 9.63 -15.19 -6.03
CA PHE A 74 9.00 -16.21 -5.20
C PHE A 74 7.76 -16.79 -5.84
N ALA A 75 6.87 -15.93 -6.37
CA ALA A 75 5.67 -16.30 -7.11
C ALA A 75 5.54 -15.44 -8.36
N LYS A 76 4.92 -15.98 -9.41
CA LYS A 76 4.76 -15.32 -10.72
C LYS A 76 3.37 -15.61 -11.30
N GLY A 77 3.03 -14.95 -12.41
CA GLY A 77 1.75 -15.16 -13.09
C GLY A 77 0.61 -14.34 -12.47
N LEU A 78 0.96 -13.24 -11.81
CA LEU A 78 0.02 -12.25 -11.30
C LEU A 78 -0.14 -11.11 -12.32
N ASN A 79 -1.23 -10.36 -12.22
CA ASN A 79 -1.49 -9.24 -13.14
C ASN A 79 -1.02 -7.90 -12.54
N GLU A 80 -1.65 -7.48 -11.47
CA GLU A 80 -1.31 -6.25 -10.72
C GLU A 80 -1.44 -6.47 -9.21
N PRO A 81 -0.59 -7.31 -8.59
CA PRO A 81 -0.68 -7.57 -7.16
C PRO A 81 -0.35 -6.30 -6.37
N LYS A 82 -1.30 -5.85 -5.56
CA LYS A 82 -1.20 -4.67 -4.71
C LYS A 82 -0.90 -5.08 -3.26
N GLY A 83 -1.75 -4.75 -2.31
CA GLY A 83 -1.57 -5.10 -0.92
C GLY A 83 -1.30 -6.58 -0.69
N ILE A 84 -0.44 -6.91 0.29
CA ILE A 84 -0.09 -8.28 0.62
C ILE A 84 -0.06 -8.52 2.13
N ALA A 85 -0.73 -9.59 2.60
CA ALA A 85 -0.73 -10.00 3.99
C ALA A 85 -0.29 -11.45 4.18
N PHE A 86 0.30 -11.76 5.34
CA PHE A 86 0.64 -13.12 5.73
C PHE A 86 -0.31 -13.66 6.79
N THR A 87 -1.02 -14.73 6.48
CA THR A 87 -1.99 -15.38 7.38
C THR A 87 -1.39 -16.48 8.27
N GLY A 88 -0.07 -16.64 8.23
CA GLY A 88 0.61 -17.76 8.92
C GLY A 88 0.73 -19.01 8.04
N LYS A 89 -0.20 -19.23 7.13
CA LYS A 89 -0.23 -20.38 6.21
C LYS A 89 -0.04 -19.96 4.74
N TYR A 90 -0.54 -18.80 4.37
CA TYR A 90 -0.50 -18.26 3.01
C TYR A 90 -0.09 -16.80 3.01
N LEU A 91 0.54 -16.35 1.93
CA LEU A 91 0.48 -14.96 1.52
C LEU A 91 -0.82 -14.76 0.75
N VAL A 92 -1.47 -13.62 0.97
CA VAL A 92 -2.71 -13.25 0.26
C VAL A 92 -2.52 -11.85 -0.30
N THR A 93 -2.85 -11.66 -1.58
CA THR A 93 -2.72 -10.36 -2.27
C THR A 93 -3.97 -10.06 -3.10
N ALA A 94 -4.33 -8.79 -3.17
CA ALA A 94 -5.29 -8.28 -4.15
C ALA A 94 -4.59 -8.17 -5.51
N ASP A 95 -5.22 -8.70 -6.57
CA ASP A 95 -4.67 -8.75 -7.92
C ASP A 95 -5.74 -8.31 -8.93
N GLN A 96 -5.81 -7.01 -9.19
CA GLN A 96 -6.88 -6.35 -9.97
C GLN A 96 -8.27 -6.53 -9.31
N THR A 97 -9.09 -7.44 -9.85
CA THR A 97 -10.46 -7.72 -9.40
C THR A 97 -10.61 -9.07 -8.70
N ARG A 98 -9.50 -9.71 -8.35
CA ARG A 98 -9.46 -11.02 -7.68
C ARG A 98 -8.51 -10.98 -6.49
N VAL A 99 -8.69 -11.91 -5.57
CA VAL A 99 -7.80 -12.10 -4.43
C VAL A 99 -7.08 -13.44 -4.60
N MET A 100 -5.75 -13.40 -4.53
CA MET A 100 -4.88 -14.55 -4.76
C MET A 100 -4.30 -15.06 -3.44
N LYS A 101 -4.12 -16.37 -3.36
CA LYS A 101 -3.52 -17.09 -2.24
C LYS A 101 -2.26 -17.79 -2.71
N ILE A 102 -1.15 -17.59 -2.02
CA ILE A 102 0.16 -18.12 -2.38
C ILE A 102 0.68 -19.00 -1.24
N ASP A 103 1.02 -20.24 -1.55
CA ASP A 103 1.54 -21.19 -0.58
C ASP A 103 3.04 -21.00 -0.28
N ARG A 104 3.58 -21.82 0.63
CA ARG A 104 5.01 -21.79 1.01
C ARG A 104 5.97 -22.13 -0.15
N LYS A 105 5.50 -22.79 -1.20
CA LYS A 105 6.29 -23.16 -2.38
C LYS A 105 6.23 -22.10 -3.48
N GLY A 106 5.38 -21.06 -3.33
CA GLY A 106 5.15 -20.02 -4.33
C GLY A 106 4.05 -20.38 -5.33
N ASN A 107 3.30 -21.47 -5.11
CA ASN A 107 2.16 -21.79 -5.96
C ASN A 107 1.03 -20.79 -5.72
N VAL A 108 0.51 -20.23 -6.81
CA VAL A 108 -0.55 -19.22 -6.82
C VAL A 108 -1.89 -19.89 -7.09
N SER A 109 -2.92 -19.53 -6.34
CA SER A 109 -4.30 -19.97 -6.53
C SER A 109 -5.28 -18.85 -6.23
N VAL A 110 -6.46 -18.88 -6.85
CA VAL A 110 -7.54 -17.93 -6.59
C VAL A 110 -8.17 -18.23 -5.23
N LEU A 111 -8.29 -17.21 -4.39
CA LEU A 111 -9.07 -17.26 -3.14
C LEU A 111 -10.49 -16.74 -3.37
N ALA A 112 -10.63 -15.65 -4.13
CA ALA A 112 -11.92 -15.08 -4.54
C ALA A 112 -11.76 -14.45 -5.93
N ASP A 113 -12.69 -14.76 -6.83
CA ASP A 113 -12.74 -14.20 -8.18
C ASP A 113 -13.80 -13.08 -8.26
N LYS A 114 -13.75 -12.24 -9.29
CA LYS A 114 -14.69 -11.14 -9.54
C LYS A 114 -16.15 -11.55 -9.33
N LYS A 115 -16.56 -12.71 -9.80
CA LYS A 115 -17.93 -13.25 -9.70
C LYS A 115 -18.38 -13.64 -8.29
N ASP A 116 -17.44 -13.85 -7.37
CA ASP A 116 -17.72 -14.29 -6.01
C ASP A 116 -18.08 -13.12 -5.07
N PHE A 117 -17.82 -11.88 -5.51
CA PHE A 117 -18.14 -10.69 -4.75
C PHE A 117 -19.63 -10.35 -4.79
N PRO A 118 -20.20 -9.77 -3.72
CA PRO A 118 -21.63 -9.46 -3.63
C PRO A 118 -22.06 -8.29 -4.56
N ARG A 119 -21.10 -7.60 -5.17
CA ARG A 119 -21.30 -6.51 -6.14
C ARG A 119 -20.13 -6.45 -7.10
N GLU A 120 -20.25 -5.66 -8.15
CA GLU A 120 -19.16 -5.42 -9.08
C GLU A 120 -17.95 -4.84 -8.34
N VAL A 121 -16.79 -5.49 -8.51
CA VAL A 121 -15.50 -5.05 -7.97
C VAL A 121 -14.87 -4.09 -8.96
N SER A 122 -14.44 -2.93 -8.46
CA SER A 122 -13.81 -1.90 -9.29
C SER A 122 -12.29 -1.94 -9.21
N PHE A 123 -11.73 -1.88 -8.00
CA PHE A 123 -10.29 -1.75 -7.81
C PHE A 123 -9.88 -2.25 -6.41
N LEU A 124 -9.66 -3.56 -6.31
CA LEU A 124 -9.11 -4.12 -5.07
C LEU A 124 -7.70 -3.61 -4.85
N ASN A 125 -7.42 -3.21 -3.61
CA ASN A 125 -6.12 -2.62 -3.30
C ASN A 125 -5.45 -3.30 -2.09
N ASP A 126 -5.62 -2.83 -0.88
CA ASP A 126 -4.86 -3.30 0.26
C ASP A 126 -5.47 -4.54 0.92
N VAL A 127 -4.59 -5.32 1.59
CA VAL A 127 -4.94 -6.57 2.25
C VAL A 127 -4.36 -6.63 3.65
N ALA A 128 -5.21 -6.78 4.67
CA ALA A 128 -4.79 -7.01 6.04
C ALA A 128 -5.28 -8.35 6.59
N ALA A 129 -4.41 -9.15 7.22
CA ALA A 129 -4.84 -10.38 7.89
C ALA A 129 -5.66 -10.09 9.15
N SER A 130 -6.74 -10.83 9.40
CA SER A 130 -7.51 -10.75 10.65
C SER A 130 -6.66 -11.17 11.85
N HIS A 131 -7.11 -10.83 13.08
CA HIS A 131 -6.37 -11.14 14.30
C HIS A 131 -6.11 -12.65 14.47
N ASP A 132 -7.10 -13.47 14.17
CA ASP A 132 -7.03 -14.93 14.22
C ASP A 132 -6.39 -15.56 12.98
N ARG A 133 -6.05 -14.73 11.97
CA ARG A 133 -5.48 -15.14 10.69
C ARG A 133 -6.34 -16.09 9.85
N LYS A 134 -7.64 -16.23 10.19
CA LYS A 134 -8.59 -17.06 9.45
C LYS A 134 -9.26 -16.32 8.29
N SER A 135 -9.12 -15.00 8.24
CA SER A 135 -9.67 -14.15 7.19
C SER A 135 -8.68 -13.06 6.81
N VAL A 136 -8.95 -12.41 5.69
CA VAL A 136 -8.32 -11.13 5.32
C VAL A 136 -9.38 -10.05 5.15
N TYR A 137 -8.99 -8.81 5.40
CA TYR A 137 -9.72 -7.62 4.99
C TYR A 137 -9.12 -7.13 3.69
N VAL A 138 -9.97 -6.77 2.73
CA VAL A 138 -9.55 -6.30 1.40
C VAL A 138 -10.32 -5.04 1.08
N THR A 139 -9.63 -3.96 0.71
CA THR A 139 -10.27 -2.73 0.27
C THR A 139 -10.64 -2.79 -1.20
N ASP A 140 -11.78 -2.22 -1.56
CA ASP A 140 -12.14 -1.83 -2.92
C ASP A 140 -12.26 -0.31 -2.96
N MET A 141 -11.42 0.33 -3.77
CA MET A 141 -11.38 1.79 -3.87
C MET A 141 -12.58 2.37 -4.62
N GLY A 142 -13.44 1.54 -5.20
CA GLY A 142 -14.63 1.99 -5.93
C GLY A 142 -14.28 2.82 -7.17
N ALA A 143 -14.82 4.03 -7.26
CA ALA A 143 -14.73 4.87 -8.46
C ALA A 143 -13.36 5.58 -8.61
N ILE A 144 -12.25 4.87 -8.49
CA ILE A 144 -10.89 5.44 -8.53
C ILE A 144 -10.61 6.28 -9.78
N SER A 145 -11.07 5.85 -10.95
CA SER A 145 -10.87 6.57 -12.21
C SER A 145 -11.50 7.97 -12.21
N LYS A 146 -12.52 8.21 -11.37
CA LYS A 146 -13.18 9.51 -11.21
C LYS A 146 -12.51 10.42 -10.17
N MET A 147 -11.48 9.94 -9.46
CA MET A 147 -10.80 10.71 -8.41
C MET A 147 -9.75 11.67 -8.96
N PHE A 148 -9.24 11.40 -10.16
CA PHE A 148 -8.14 12.14 -10.76
C PHE A 148 -8.63 13.19 -11.77
N ASP A 149 -7.91 14.32 -11.82
CA ASP A 149 -8.01 15.32 -12.85
C ASP A 149 -7.31 14.79 -14.12
N PRO A 150 -8.03 14.50 -15.21
CA PRO A 150 -7.43 13.91 -16.42
C PRO A 150 -6.45 14.86 -17.13
N ASP A 151 -6.55 16.17 -16.86
CA ASP A 151 -5.67 17.18 -17.47
C ASP A 151 -4.38 17.38 -16.67
N LYS A 152 -4.25 16.74 -15.49
CA LYS A 152 -3.10 16.87 -14.59
C LYS A 152 -2.64 15.52 -14.09
N GLU A 153 -1.49 15.11 -14.57
CA GLU A 153 -0.91 13.82 -14.20
C GLU A 153 -0.94 13.58 -12.67
N ARG A 154 -1.53 12.48 -12.23
CA ARG A 154 -1.61 12.02 -10.84
C ARG A 154 -2.17 13.03 -9.83
N THR A 155 -2.94 14.00 -10.31
CA THR A 155 -3.54 15.02 -9.45
C THR A 155 -4.99 14.66 -9.13
N LEU A 156 -5.29 14.55 -7.84
CA LEU A 156 -6.66 14.33 -7.37
C LEU A 156 -7.47 15.62 -7.49
N TRP A 157 -8.74 15.53 -7.89
CA TRP A 157 -9.65 16.67 -7.90
C TRP A 157 -9.64 17.40 -6.56
N PRO A 158 -9.63 18.75 -6.52
CA PRO A 158 -9.83 19.51 -5.27
C PRO A 158 -11.12 19.09 -4.57
N LEU A 159 -11.10 19.00 -3.25
CA LEU A 159 -12.25 18.50 -2.46
C LEU A 159 -13.49 19.39 -2.55
N ASP A 160 -13.33 20.67 -2.87
CA ASP A 160 -14.39 21.65 -3.09
C ASP A 160 -14.93 21.69 -4.54
N SER A 161 -14.29 20.95 -5.45
CA SER A 161 -14.69 20.87 -6.85
C SER A 161 -16.05 20.16 -7.02
N LYS A 162 -16.70 20.39 -8.17
CA LYS A 162 -17.93 19.70 -8.57
C LYS A 162 -17.68 18.18 -8.66
N GLN A 163 -16.58 17.77 -9.29
CA GLN A 163 -16.21 16.36 -9.48
C GLN A 163 -16.04 15.62 -8.13
N ALA A 164 -15.46 16.30 -7.14
CA ALA A 164 -15.31 15.73 -5.80
C ALA A 164 -16.66 15.56 -5.08
N LYS A 165 -17.57 16.52 -5.24
CA LYS A 165 -18.92 16.47 -4.64
C LYS A 165 -19.81 15.42 -5.28
N GLU A 166 -19.58 15.11 -6.56
CA GLU A 166 -20.33 14.11 -7.34
C GLU A 166 -19.66 12.72 -7.31
N LEU A 167 -18.50 12.57 -6.61
CA LEU A 167 -17.81 11.30 -6.53
C LEU A 167 -18.66 10.26 -5.78
N PRO A 168 -19.01 9.13 -6.42
CA PRO A 168 -19.81 8.10 -5.77
C PRO A 168 -19.04 7.47 -4.59
N ALA A 169 -19.69 7.33 -3.44
CA ALA A 169 -19.13 6.64 -2.27
C ALA A 169 -19.23 5.10 -2.44
N GLN A 170 -18.58 4.56 -3.47
CA GLN A 170 -18.62 3.14 -3.82
C GLN A 170 -17.57 2.30 -3.10
N GLY A 171 -16.53 2.94 -2.53
CA GLY A 171 -15.48 2.25 -1.81
C GLY A 171 -16.00 1.48 -0.60
N CYS A 172 -15.41 0.31 -0.35
CA CYS A 172 -15.81 -0.58 0.73
C CYS A 172 -14.64 -1.43 1.25
N VAL A 173 -14.86 -2.19 2.30
CA VAL A 173 -13.91 -3.17 2.82
C VAL A 173 -14.59 -4.51 2.95
N TYR A 174 -14.09 -5.51 2.25
CA TYR A 174 -14.53 -6.89 2.34
C TYR A 174 -13.78 -7.64 3.45
N LYS A 175 -14.42 -8.65 4.03
CA LYS A 175 -13.79 -9.69 4.83
C LYS A 175 -13.94 -11.02 4.12
N ILE A 176 -12.81 -11.67 3.81
CA ILE A 176 -12.76 -12.92 3.02
C ILE A 176 -12.17 -14.02 3.90
N SER A 177 -12.88 -15.13 4.03
CA SER A 177 -12.41 -16.33 4.73
C SER A 177 -11.29 -17.02 3.92
N ILE A 178 -10.22 -17.42 4.60
CA ILE A 178 -9.08 -18.12 3.96
C ILE A 178 -9.43 -19.57 3.63
N GLU A 179 -10.36 -20.17 4.37
CA GLU A 179 -10.71 -21.58 4.25
C GLU A 179 -11.57 -21.83 3.02
N ASP A 180 -12.67 -21.09 2.88
CA ASP A 180 -13.72 -21.32 1.88
C ASP A 180 -13.94 -20.15 0.90
N GLY A 181 -13.20 -19.05 1.05
CA GLY A 181 -13.35 -17.86 0.19
C GLY A 181 -14.61 -17.04 0.45
N LYS A 182 -15.43 -17.37 1.47
CA LYS A 182 -16.68 -16.66 1.78
C LYS A 182 -16.41 -15.18 2.03
N ILE A 183 -17.16 -14.33 1.31
CA ILE A 183 -17.03 -12.87 1.35
C ILE A 183 -18.19 -12.25 2.14
N THR A 184 -17.87 -11.30 2.98
CA THR A 184 -18.84 -10.46 3.70
C THR A 184 -18.34 -9.01 3.73
N ASP A 185 -19.26 -8.06 3.90
CA ASP A 185 -18.86 -6.66 4.12
C ASP A 185 -18.31 -6.47 5.53
N ALA A 186 -17.04 -6.08 5.63
CA ALA A 186 -16.51 -5.51 6.86
C ALA A 186 -16.94 -4.04 7.01
N ILE A 187 -17.00 -3.32 5.89
CA ILE A 187 -17.56 -1.97 5.77
C ILE A 187 -18.27 -1.90 4.42
N ALA A 188 -19.59 -1.68 4.45
CA ALA A 188 -20.39 -1.51 3.24
C ALA A 188 -20.09 -0.17 2.54
N PRO A 189 -20.32 -0.06 1.21
CA PRO A 189 -20.22 1.21 0.50
C PRO A 189 -21.22 2.25 1.03
N GLY A 190 -21.14 3.49 0.55
CA GLY A 190 -22.00 4.60 0.99
C GLY A 190 -21.38 5.46 2.09
N GLN A 191 -20.11 5.27 2.42
CA GLN A 191 -19.41 6.05 3.43
C GLN A 191 -18.81 7.32 2.80
N SER A 192 -19.46 8.46 2.94
CA SER A 192 -19.01 9.73 2.38
C SER A 192 -17.65 10.20 2.90
N ASP A 193 -17.29 9.85 4.13
CA ASP A 193 -15.97 10.14 4.71
C ASP A 193 -14.88 9.22 4.15
N MET A 194 -15.23 8.19 3.37
CA MET A 194 -14.33 7.16 2.86
C MET A 194 -14.80 6.65 1.49
N PRO A 195 -14.87 7.52 0.46
CA PRO A 195 -15.32 7.12 -0.88
C PRO A 195 -14.34 6.19 -1.60
N GLY A 196 -13.06 6.21 -1.24
CA GLY A 196 -12.01 5.40 -1.83
C GLY A 196 -11.00 4.88 -0.81
N PRO A 197 -11.38 3.89 0.04
CA PRO A 197 -10.44 3.29 0.99
C PRO A 197 -9.33 2.57 0.24
N ASN A 198 -8.09 2.97 0.49
CA ASN A 198 -6.89 2.30 0.00
C ASN A 198 -6.31 1.42 1.11
N GLY A 199 -5.54 1.99 2.03
CA GLY A 199 -4.91 1.25 3.11
C GLY A 199 -5.90 0.70 4.15
N VAL A 200 -5.67 -0.54 4.62
CA VAL A 200 -6.40 -1.15 5.72
C VAL A 200 -5.45 -1.77 6.74
N GLY A 201 -5.51 -1.31 7.99
CA GLY A 201 -4.76 -1.84 9.12
C GLY A 201 -5.67 -2.33 10.25
N ARG A 202 -5.15 -3.21 11.10
CA ARG A 202 -5.90 -3.66 12.29
C ARG A 202 -5.81 -2.68 13.44
N SER A 203 -6.92 -2.42 14.10
CA SER A 203 -7.00 -1.64 15.34
C SER A 203 -7.50 -2.52 16.48
N GLY A 204 -6.59 -3.18 17.17
CA GLY A 204 -6.93 -4.19 18.19
C GLY A 204 -7.39 -5.52 17.58
N LYS A 205 -8.26 -6.24 18.30
CA LYS A 205 -8.73 -7.57 17.87
C LYS A 205 -9.74 -7.53 16.72
N THR A 206 -10.68 -6.59 16.73
CA THR A 206 -11.81 -6.53 15.79
C THR A 206 -12.01 -5.18 15.12
N GLY A 207 -11.28 -4.14 15.56
CA GLY A 207 -11.31 -2.82 14.93
C GLY A 207 -10.42 -2.76 13.70
N LEU A 208 -10.68 -1.77 12.83
CA LEU A 208 -9.89 -1.47 11.64
C LEU A 208 -9.50 0.01 11.61
N LEU A 209 -8.40 0.28 10.95
CA LEU A 209 -8.00 1.60 10.48
C LEU A 209 -8.02 1.57 8.95
N MET A 210 -8.53 2.61 8.32
CA MET A 210 -8.52 2.79 6.87
C MET A 210 -7.93 4.15 6.53
N GLY A 211 -7.12 4.18 5.49
CA GLY A 211 -6.68 5.40 4.81
C GLY A 211 -7.53 5.61 3.57
N ASP A 212 -8.25 6.72 3.50
CA ASP A 212 -9.00 7.06 2.28
C ASP A 212 -8.10 7.84 1.32
N PHE A 213 -7.95 7.32 0.13
CA PHE A 213 -7.06 7.87 -0.88
C PHE A 213 -7.51 9.24 -1.38
N PHE A 214 -8.81 9.40 -1.60
CA PHE A 214 -9.34 10.63 -2.19
C PHE A 214 -9.42 11.78 -1.19
N THR A 215 -10.07 11.55 -0.05
CA THR A 215 -10.27 12.61 0.97
C THR A 215 -9.04 12.84 1.84
N GLY A 216 -8.18 11.83 1.97
CA GLY A 216 -7.07 11.83 2.93
C GLY A 216 -7.54 11.69 4.37
N ASN A 217 -8.75 11.18 4.58
CA ASN A 217 -9.26 10.85 5.91
C ASN A 217 -8.64 9.55 6.40
N ILE A 218 -8.26 9.53 7.68
CA ILE A 218 -7.97 8.29 8.39
C ILE A 218 -9.18 7.94 9.23
N VAL A 219 -9.80 6.81 8.92
CA VAL A 219 -11.06 6.37 9.52
C VAL A 219 -10.80 5.16 10.41
N ARG A 220 -11.36 5.18 11.62
CA ARG A 220 -11.33 4.04 12.54
C ARG A 220 -12.70 3.39 12.61
N LYS A 221 -12.76 2.08 12.36
CA LYS A 221 -13.90 1.24 12.75
C LYS A 221 -13.64 0.67 14.13
N THR A 222 -14.50 1.00 15.08
CA THR A 222 -14.42 0.45 16.43
C THR A 222 -14.88 -1.01 16.48
N ALA A 223 -14.58 -1.74 17.56
CA ALA A 223 -15.08 -3.10 17.79
C ALA A 223 -16.63 -3.19 17.76
N LYS A 224 -17.32 -2.10 18.08
CA LYS A 224 -18.79 -1.99 18.02
C LYS A 224 -19.32 -1.61 16.62
N GLY A 225 -18.46 -1.55 15.60
CA GLY A 225 -18.81 -1.24 14.21
C GLY A 225 -18.92 0.25 13.87
N LYS A 226 -18.79 1.16 14.85
CA LYS A 226 -18.89 2.61 14.60
C LYS A 226 -17.68 3.13 13.85
N LEU A 227 -17.89 3.87 12.75
CA LEU A 227 -16.86 4.59 12.01
C LEU A 227 -16.62 5.97 12.63
N ARG A 228 -15.36 6.38 12.68
CA ARG A 228 -14.95 7.72 13.15
C ARG A 228 -13.74 8.19 12.34
N VAL A 229 -13.82 9.37 11.76
CA VAL A 229 -12.66 10.08 11.21
C VAL A 229 -11.78 10.53 12.37
N ILE A 230 -10.51 10.11 12.38
CA ILE A 230 -9.55 10.47 13.44
C ILE A 230 -8.58 11.56 13.00
N THR A 231 -8.33 11.69 11.71
CA THR A 231 -7.59 12.82 11.11
C THR A 231 -7.98 13.03 9.66
N LYS A 232 -7.65 14.18 9.10
CA LYS A 232 -7.96 14.60 7.72
C LYS A 232 -6.73 15.15 7.01
N GLY A 233 -6.81 15.25 5.68
CA GLY A 233 -5.85 15.98 4.85
C GLY A 233 -4.59 15.19 4.45
N LEU A 234 -4.56 13.87 4.66
CA LEU A 234 -3.49 13.01 4.19
C LEU A 234 -3.83 12.43 2.81
N ARG A 235 -4.11 13.31 1.85
CA ARG A 235 -4.55 12.92 0.49
C ARG A 235 -3.57 11.98 -0.18
N GLY A 236 -4.11 11.01 -0.91
CA GLY A 236 -3.34 9.91 -1.45
C GLY A 236 -2.92 8.91 -0.37
N ALA A 237 -3.63 8.88 0.81
CA ALA A 237 -3.33 7.90 1.86
C ALA A 237 -3.35 6.49 1.27
N ASP A 238 -2.24 5.78 1.46
CA ASP A 238 -2.00 4.46 0.89
C ASP A 238 -2.02 3.42 2.02
N ALA A 239 -0.95 3.22 2.75
CA ALA A 239 -0.94 2.34 3.92
C ALA A 239 -1.38 3.04 5.21
N VAL A 240 -1.94 2.27 6.14
CA VAL A 240 -2.21 2.69 7.52
C VAL A 240 -1.96 1.55 8.50
N ASP A 241 -1.01 1.69 9.44
CA ASP A 241 -0.71 0.65 10.43
C ASP A 241 -0.38 1.25 11.81
N PRO A 242 -1.03 0.76 12.91
CA PRO A 242 -0.69 1.19 14.26
C PRO A 242 0.63 0.59 14.71
N ASP A 243 1.42 1.35 15.48
CA ASP A 243 2.71 0.87 16.03
C ASP A 243 2.57 -0.06 17.25
N GLY A 244 1.36 -0.21 17.74
CA GLY A 244 1.07 -0.97 18.97
C GLY A 244 1.37 -0.21 20.26
N LYS A 245 1.83 1.04 20.20
CA LYS A 245 2.20 1.90 21.34
C LYS A 245 1.40 3.22 21.38
N GLY A 246 0.36 3.32 20.56
CA GLY A 246 -0.49 4.50 20.45
C GLY A 246 -0.16 5.41 19.26
N GLY A 247 0.84 5.09 18.45
CA GLY A 247 1.12 5.76 17.19
C GLY A 247 0.44 5.05 16.01
N ILE A 248 0.20 5.80 14.94
CA ILE A 248 -0.33 5.30 13.67
C ILE A 248 0.56 5.84 12.56
N TYR A 249 1.11 4.95 11.73
CA TYR A 249 1.85 5.34 10.54
C TYR A 249 0.90 5.37 9.35
N VAL A 250 1.10 6.35 8.45
CA VAL A 250 0.31 6.53 7.23
C VAL A 250 1.25 6.94 6.11
N SER A 251 1.25 6.24 5.00
CA SER A 251 1.91 6.68 3.77
C SER A 251 0.94 7.45 2.86
N SER A 252 1.48 8.23 1.96
CA SER A 252 0.72 8.88 0.89
C SER A 252 1.44 8.75 -0.44
N TRP A 253 0.80 8.08 -1.35
CA TRP A 253 1.27 7.85 -2.70
C TRP A 253 1.44 9.16 -3.49
N THR A 254 0.46 10.08 -3.39
CA THR A 254 0.50 11.36 -4.13
C THR A 254 1.49 12.36 -3.56
N GLN A 255 1.76 12.31 -2.24
CA GLN A 255 2.63 13.28 -1.57
C GLN A 255 4.06 12.76 -1.35
N GLY A 256 4.33 11.48 -1.63
CA GLY A 256 5.65 10.88 -1.44
C GLY A 256 6.14 10.95 0.01
N ARG A 257 5.23 10.76 0.99
CA ARG A 257 5.50 10.96 2.42
C ARG A 257 4.96 9.83 3.27
N VAL A 258 5.57 9.69 4.44
CA VAL A 258 5.02 8.88 5.54
C VAL A 258 4.93 9.74 6.79
N TRP A 259 3.77 9.69 7.45
CA TRP A 259 3.53 10.35 8.73
C TRP A 259 3.42 9.34 9.87
N LYS A 260 3.73 9.83 11.06
CA LYS A 260 3.34 9.23 12.33
C LYS A 260 2.31 10.14 13.00
N LEU A 261 1.19 9.55 13.39
CA LEU A 261 0.09 10.23 14.08
C LEU A 261 0.01 9.73 15.52
N THR A 262 -0.50 10.56 16.43
CA THR A 262 -0.99 10.07 17.71
C THR A 262 -2.25 9.22 17.53
N SER A 263 -2.61 8.40 18.54
CA SER A 263 -3.75 7.48 18.43
C SER A 263 -5.10 8.16 18.14
N ASN A 264 -5.24 9.42 18.52
CA ASN A 264 -6.41 10.25 18.26
C ASN A 264 -6.30 11.09 16.99
N GLY A 265 -5.16 11.01 16.27
CA GLY A 265 -4.88 11.73 15.02
C GLY A 265 -4.67 13.24 15.16
N ARG A 266 -4.59 13.79 16.39
CA ARG A 266 -4.47 15.24 16.61
C ARG A 266 -3.10 15.78 16.21
N GLU A 267 -2.05 15.02 16.49
CA GLU A 267 -0.67 15.41 16.17
C GLU A 267 -0.16 14.56 15.01
N LYS A 268 0.56 15.21 14.10
CA LYS A 268 1.15 14.60 12.90
C LYS A 268 2.62 14.97 12.81
N GLU A 269 3.46 14.00 12.59
CA GLU A 269 4.90 14.16 12.37
C GLU A 269 5.28 13.51 11.04
N VAL A 270 6.09 14.20 10.21
CA VAL A 270 6.67 13.60 9.00
C VAL A 270 7.82 12.70 9.41
N VAL A 271 7.72 11.42 9.07
CA VAL A 271 8.72 10.38 9.35
C VAL A 271 9.68 10.22 8.17
N LEU A 272 9.15 10.31 6.96
CA LEU A 272 9.87 10.15 5.69
C LEU A 272 9.21 11.01 4.64
N GLU A 273 10.01 11.67 3.80
CA GLU A 273 9.53 12.48 2.67
C GLU A 273 10.50 12.46 1.49
N GLY A 274 10.10 13.03 0.36
CA GLY A 274 10.92 13.10 -0.84
C GLY A 274 10.89 11.84 -1.69
N LEU A 275 9.94 10.93 -1.45
CA LEU A 275 9.68 9.79 -2.32
C LEU A 275 8.92 10.24 -3.57
N LYS A 276 9.07 9.51 -4.68
CA LYS A 276 8.24 9.71 -5.86
C LYS A 276 6.80 9.29 -5.62
N SER A 277 6.61 8.18 -4.89
CA SER A 277 5.30 7.70 -4.44
C SER A 277 5.47 6.72 -3.29
N ALA A 278 5.11 7.13 -2.07
CA ALA A 278 5.15 6.25 -0.91
C ALA A 278 3.94 5.32 -0.93
N ALA A 279 4.13 4.06 -1.30
CA ALA A 279 3.09 3.05 -1.38
C ALA A 279 2.90 2.31 -0.03
N ASP A 280 2.32 1.11 -0.05
CA ASP A 280 1.99 0.37 1.17
C ASP A 280 3.25 -0.16 1.88
N PHE A 281 3.49 0.30 3.09
CA PHE A 281 4.68 0.01 3.87
C PHE A 281 4.48 -1.16 4.84
N TYR A 282 5.59 -1.72 5.28
CA TYR A 282 5.63 -2.65 6.42
C TYR A 282 6.33 -2.03 7.62
N LEU A 283 5.64 -2.05 8.77
CA LEU A 283 6.18 -1.63 10.05
C LEU A 283 6.72 -2.84 10.84
N ASP A 284 8.02 -3.08 10.78
CA ASP A 284 8.67 -4.12 11.59
C ASP A 284 8.90 -3.62 13.03
N ARG A 285 7.91 -3.86 13.87
CA ARG A 285 7.92 -3.44 15.28
C ARG A 285 9.05 -4.10 16.08
N LYS A 286 9.49 -5.31 15.69
CA LYS A 286 10.56 -6.05 16.38
C LYS A 286 11.92 -5.41 16.14
N THR A 287 12.20 -5.03 14.90
CA THR A 287 13.49 -4.43 14.52
C THR A 287 13.45 -2.91 14.49
N LYS A 288 12.30 -2.29 14.82
CA LYS A 288 12.07 -0.84 14.75
C LYS A 288 12.42 -0.27 13.36
N LYS A 289 11.97 -0.93 12.32
CA LYS A 289 12.18 -0.51 10.93
C LYS A 289 10.86 -0.25 10.24
N LEU A 290 10.82 0.84 9.51
CA LEU A 290 9.80 1.12 8.52
C LEU A 290 10.41 0.79 7.15
N ILE A 291 9.70 -0.02 6.35
CA ILE A 291 10.15 -0.39 5.00
C ILE A 291 9.08 0.10 4.04
N VAL A 292 9.43 1.04 3.18
CA VAL A 292 8.49 1.75 2.30
C VAL A 292 8.85 1.48 0.85
N PRO A 293 7.93 0.93 0.05
CA PRO A 293 8.08 0.93 -1.39
C PRO A 293 7.95 2.37 -1.93
N ASP A 294 8.95 2.83 -2.67
CA ASP A 294 8.79 3.96 -3.58
C ASP A 294 8.43 3.40 -4.95
N MET A 295 7.12 3.31 -5.21
CA MET A 295 6.58 2.58 -6.34
C MET A 295 7.12 3.10 -7.68
N LEU A 296 7.11 4.43 -7.87
CA LEU A 296 7.58 5.06 -9.11
C LEU A 296 9.11 5.13 -9.24
N ALA A 297 9.84 4.94 -8.13
CA ALA A 297 11.30 4.81 -8.18
C ALA A 297 11.75 3.35 -8.36
N GLY A 298 10.86 2.38 -8.14
CA GLY A 298 11.19 0.96 -8.21
C GLY A 298 12.07 0.47 -7.06
N THR A 299 11.95 1.09 -5.87
CA THR A 299 12.86 0.85 -4.74
C THR A 299 12.11 0.56 -3.45
N LEU A 300 12.80 -0.12 -2.51
CA LEU A 300 12.40 -0.20 -1.10
C LEU A 300 13.33 0.69 -0.27
N ILE A 301 12.73 1.51 0.57
CA ILE A 301 13.43 2.41 1.49
C ILE A 301 13.33 1.84 2.90
N PHE A 302 14.46 1.58 3.54
CA PHE A 302 14.54 1.10 4.92
C PHE A 302 14.89 2.27 5.84
N VAL A 303 14.04 2.51 6.83
CA VAL A 303 14.17 3.62 7.77
C VAL A 303 14.21 3.06 9.19
N ASP A 304 15.22 3.47 9.98
CA ASP A 304 15.21 3.22 11.42
C ASP A 304 14.25 4.21 12.09
N ILE A 305 13.28 3.68 12.84
CA ILE A 305 12.30 4.48 13.60
C ILE A 305 12.58 4.36 15.12
N LYS A 306 12.37 5.46 15.82
CA LYS A 306 12.60 5.55 17.26
C LYS A 306 11.48 4.97 18.09
#